data_6f13fdf65ef1ddc8d4531af5b74b0e20
#
_entry.id   6f13fdf65ef1ddc8d4531af5b74b0e20
#
_cell.length_a   1.000
_cell.length_b   1.000
_cell.length_c   1.000
_cell.angle_alpha   90.00
_cell.angle_beta   90.00
_cell.angle_gamma   90.00
#
_symmetry.space_group_name_H-M   'P 1'
#
loop_
_entity.id
_entity.type
_entity.pdbx_description
1 polymer ?
#
loop_
_entity_poly.entity_id
_entity_poly.type
_entity_poly.pdbx_seq_one_letter_code
_entity_poly.pdbx_strand_id
1 'polypeptide(L)'
;MRIGMISPYSLTIPGGVQNQILSLARALRNKGIDVRVLGPCDGPPPDTGITPLGNSLPTATNGSIAPLAPDPSAQLRLIRALRDERFDLLHVHEPLAPGPVITAIVLKQSPIVATFHRSGPSKSYEYFNKPARWVANRVEVNCAVSEEAAVTARNALGGDYEILFNGIELDRYSLKVPKQAKRSIFFVGRHEPRKGLEVLIRSMRFLPDEVKLWIASDGPDTKRLQKATEDDIRIEWLGRISEEEKIERLQKCSLFCAPSLGGESFGIVLLEAMASGALVVASDIPGYSKLTRGGKDALLFKAGDSTALAKALEKGLYEPWASQ
;
A
#
# COMPACT_ATOMS: atom_id res chain seq x y z
N MET A 1 26.73 10.27 -3.53
CA MET A 1 26.14 8.92 -3.75
C MET A 1 24.88 9.09 -4.56
N ARG A 2 24.76 8.37 -5.66
CA ARG A 2 23.61 8.39 -6.56
C ARG A 2 22.88 7.06 -6.53
N ILE A 3 21.59 7.06 -6.17
CA ILE A 3 20.78 5.87 -6.00
C ILE A 3 19.73 5.77 -7.12
N GLY A 4 19.67 4.61 -7.78
CA GLY A 4 18.58 4.25 -8.67
C GLY A 4 17.53 3.42 -7.94
N MET A 5 16.33 3.97 -7.68
CA MET A 5 15.20 3.22 -7.12
C MET A 5 14.33 2.67 -8.25
N ILE A 6 14.08 1.37 -8.26
CA ILE A 6 13.35 0.72 -9.36
C ILE A 6 12.01 0.23 -8.87
N SER A 7 10.93 0.76 -9.47
CA SER A 7 9.55 0.35 -9.24
C SER A 7 9.13 -0.71 -10.27
N PRO A 8 8.53 -1.82 -9.85
CA PRO A 8 7.91 -2.77 -10.76
C PRO A 8 6.57 -2.26 -11.30
N TYR A 9 5.90 -1.40 -10.52
CA TYR A 9 4.53 -0.93 -10.79
C TYR A 9 4.53 0.48 -11.35
N SER A 10 3.50 0.79 -12.15
CA SER A 10 3.31 2.14 -12.68
C SER A 10 3.21 3.17 -11.56
N LEU A 11 4.07 4.18 -11.62
CA LEU A 11 4.17 5.26 -10.63
C LEU A 11 3.01 6.25 -10.72
N THR A 12 2.23 6.22 -11.82
CA THR A 12 1.04 7.06 -12.02
C THR A 12 -0.24 6.42 -11.50
N ILE A 13 -0.19 5.13 -11.11
CA ILE A 13 -1.32 4.43 -10.52
C ILE A 13 -1.12 4.35 -9.01
N PRO A 14 -2.05 4.89 -8.19
CA PRO A 14 -1.92 4.87 -6.75
C PRO A 14 -1.79 3.45 -6.18
N GLY A 15 -0.86 3.26 -5.24
CA GLY A 15 -0.65 1.99 -4.57
C GLY A 15 0.38 2.10 -3.45
N GLY A 16 0.29 1.22 -2.45
CA GLY A 16 1.15 1.29 -1.26
C GLY A 16 2.65 1.20 -1.57
N VAL A 17 3.05 0.35 -2.53
CA VAL A 17 4.46 0.21 -2.94
C VAL A 17 4.95 1.47 -3.66
N GLN A 18 4.14 2.01 -4.59
CA GLN A 18 4.46 3.22 -5.34
C GLN A 18 4.61 4.42 -4.40
N ASN A 19 3.66 4.60 -3.49
CA ASN A 19 3.70 5.68 -2.50
C ASN A 19 4.95 5.55 -1.61
N GLN A 20 5.29 4.34 -1.16
CA GLN A 20 6.50 4.11 -0.37
C GLN A 20 7.78 4.46 -1.14
N ILE A 21 7.88 4.07 -2.41
CA ILE A 21 9.04 4.38 -3.26
C ILE A 21 9.19 5.90 -3.41
N LEU A 22 8.10 6.59 -3.74
CA LEU A 22 8.12 8.03 -3.95
C LEU A 22 8.44 8.80 -2.67
N SER A 23 7.83 8.42 -1.54
CA SER A 23 8.09 9.03 -0.23
C SER A 23 9.52 8.80 0.23
N LEU A 24 10.05 7.59 0.08
CA LEU A 24 11.44 7.28 0.42
C LEU A 24 12.42 8.07 -0.47
N ALA A 25 12.13 8.18 -1.77
CA ALA A 25 12.96 8.96 -2.69
C ALA A 25 13.00 10.45 -2.29
N ARG A 26 11.86 11.04 -1.93
CA ARG A 26 11.80 12.43 -1.43
C ARG A 26 12.57 12.58 -0.11
N ALA A 27 12.36 11.68 0.83
CA ALA A 27 13.05 11.72 2.13
C ALA A 27 14.58 11.63 1.98
N LEU A 28 15.08 10.79 1.09
CA LEU A 28 16.51 10.68 0.80
C LEU A 28 17.06 11.93 0.10
N ARG A 29 16.31 12.50 -0.86
CA ARG A 29 16.69 13.78 -1.51
C ARG A 29 16.76 14.93 -0.51
N ASN A 30 15.82 14.99 0.43
CA ASN A 30 15.84 16.00 1.51
C ASN A 30 17.07 15.84 2.44
N LYS A 31 17.69 14.67 2.47
CA LYS A 31 18.96 14.39 3.15
C LYS A 31 20.20 14.65 2.27
N GLY A 32 20.04 15.20 1.08
CA GLY A 32 21.13 15.51 0.16
C GLY A 32 21.63 14.33 -0.67
N ILE A 33 20.90 13.23 -0.73
CA ILE A 33 21.23 12.06 -1.54
C ILE A 33 20.61 12.24 -2.94
N ASP A 34 21.41 12.03 -3.99
CA ASP A 34 20.90 12.05 -5.37
C ASP A 34 20.13 10.74 -5.65
N VAL A 35 18.81 10.85 -5.77
CA VAL A 35 17.93 9.69 -6.00
C VAL A 35 17.15 9.86 -7.29
N ARG A 36 17.25 8.90 -8.18
CA ARG A 36 16.43 8.77 -9.38
C ARG A 36 15.48 7.57 -9.24
N VAL A 37 14.21 7.78 -9.49
CA VAL A 37 13.21 6.70 -9.52
C VAL A 37 12.98 6.25 -10.96
N LEU A 38 13.08 4.95 -11.22
CA LEU A 38 12.84 4.35 -12.53
C LEU A 38 11.64 3.42 -12.44
N GLY A 39 10.65 3.61 -13.29
CA GLY A 39 9.44 2.77 -13.28
C GLY A 39 8.50 3.08 -14.43
N PRO A 40 7.52 2.21 -14.68
CA PRO A 40 6.47 2.49 -15.65
C PRO A 40 5.68 3.74 -15.25
N CYS A 41 5.17 4.46 -16.25
CA CYS A 41 4.29 5.61 -16.08
C CYS A 41 3.27 5.62 -17.22
N ASP A 42 1.98 5.56 -16.90
CA ASP A 42 0.88 5.57 -17.88
C ASP A 42 0.43 7.02 -18.21
N GLY A 43 1.17 8.00 -17.75
CA GLY A 43 0.95 9.43 -17.95
C GLY A 43 2.15 10.23 -17.47
N PRO A 44 1.99 11.54 -17.27
CA PRO A 44 3.05 12.38 -16.73
C PRO A 44 3.57 11.85 -15.39
N PRO A 45 4.90 11.83 -15.17
CA PRO A 45 5.46 11.41 -13.89
C PRO A 45 4.87 12.22 -12.72
N PRO A 46 4.51 11.58 -11.60
CA PRO A 46 3.86 12.26 -10.48
C PRO A 46 4.81 13.12 -9.64
N ASP A 47 6.12 13.04 -9.88
CA ASP A 47 7.14 13.75 -9.12
C ASP A 47 8.38 14.04 -10.01
N THR A 48 9.24 14.95 -9.55
CA THR A 48 10.54 15.20 -10.18
C THR A 48 11.51 14.05 -9.93
N GLY A 49 12.56 13.95 -10.76
CA GLY A 49 13.58 12.90 -10.61
C GLY A 49 13.06 11.48 -10.89
N ILE A 50 12.05 11.36 -11.73
CA ILE A 50 11.54 10.09 -12.24
C ILE A 50 11.99 9.90 -13.69
N THR A 51 12.44 8.71 -14.03
CA THR A 51 12.73 8.27 -15.40
C THR A 51 11.65 7.27 -15.82
N PRO A 52 10.69 7.67 -16.69
CA PRO A 52 9.62 6.79 -17.17
C PRO A 52 10.20 5.66 -18.04
N LEU A 53 9.80 4.43 -17.75
CA LEU A 53 10.22 3.25 -18.53
C LEU A 53 9.18 2.83 -19.59
N GLY A 54 8.08 3.56 -19.73
CA GLY A 54 6.98 3.29 -20.63
C GLY A 54 5.68 3.00 -19.88
N ASN A 55 4.66 2.57 -20.61
CA ASN A 55 3.36 2.29 -20.04
C ASN A 55 3.33 0.93 -19.34
N SER A 56 2.41 0.78 -18.40
CA SER A 56 2.15 -0.50 -17.75
C SER A 56 1.13 -1.35 -18.52
N LEU A 57 1.19 -2.65 -18.26
CA LEU A 57 0.19 -3.62 -18.72
C LEU A 57 -0.55 -4.18 -17.50
N PRO A 58 -1.90 -4.20 -17.52
CA PRO A 58 -2.66 -4.84 -16.46
C PRO A 58 -2.32 -6.33 -16.39
N THR A 59 -1.63 -6.74 -15.33
CA THR A 59 -1.16 -8.13 -15.17
C THR A 59 -1.86 -8.76 -13.97
N ALA A 60 -2.53 -9.88 -14.19
CA ALA A 60 -3.19 -10.62 -13.10
C ALA A 60 -2.15 -11.21 -12.14
N THR A 61 -2.25 -10.85 -10.86
CA THR A 61 -1.39 -11.35 -9.79
C THR A 61 -2.22 -11.67 -8.56
N ASN A 62 -2.33 -12.95 -8.22
CA ASN A 62 -2.91 -13.44 -6.95
C ASN A 62 -4.23 -12.74 -6.51
N GLY A 63 -5.21 -12.70 -7.42
CA GLY A 63 -6.52 -12.10 -7.15
C GLY A 63 -6.59 -10.58 -7.26
N SER A 64 -5.49 -9.93 -7.70
CA SER A 64 -5.41 -8.49 -7.99
C SER A 64 -4.83 -8.26 -9.38
N ILE A 65 -4.98 -7.04 -9.91
CA ILE A 65 -4.34 -6.62 -11.17
C ILE A 65 -3.19 -5.66 -10.81
N ALA A 66 -1.96 -6.04 -11.19
CA ALA A 66 -0.79 -5.21 -11.00
C ALA A 66 -0.43 -4.49 -12.31
N PRO A 67 -0.12 -3.18 -12.28
CA PRO A 67 0.32 -2.41 -13.45
C PRO A 67 1.82 -2.60 -13.68
N LEU A 68 2.21 -3.71 -14.31
CA LEU A 68 3.60 -4.09 -14.60
C LEU A 68 4.02 -3.67 -16.01
N ALA A 69 5.33 -3.61 -16.28
CA ALA A 69 5.87 -3.39 -17.62
C ALA A 69 6.85 -4.52 -18.02
N PRO A 70 6.34 -5.71 -18.37
CA PRO A 70 7.17 -6.84 -18.78
C PRO A 70 7.69 -6.73 -20.21
N ASP A 71 7.27 -5.74 -20.97
CA ASP A 71 7.59 -5.60 -22.39
C ASP A 71 9.07 -5.27 -22.65
N PRO A 72 9.63 -5.68 -23.82
CA PRO A 72 11.03 -5.45 -24.15
C PRO A 72 11.42 -3.96 -24.21
N SER A 73 10.50 -3.08 -24.56
CA SER A 73 10.81 -1.66 -24.71
C SER A 73 11.10 -1.00 -23.37
N ALA A 74 10.38 -1.39 -22.32
CA ALA A 74 10.64 -0.95 -20.95
C ALA A 74 12.02 -1.44 -20.46
N GLN A 75 12.40 -2.69 -20.81
CA GLN A 75 13.70 -3.25 -20.47
C GLN A 75 14.84 -2.49 -21.17
N LEU A 76 14.69 -2.15 -22.45
CA LEU A 76 15.69 -1.38 -23.20
C LEU A 76 15.85 0.03 -22.64
N ARG A 77 14.76 0.70 -22.22
CA ARG A 77 14.83 2.01 -21.55
C ARG A 77 15.55 1.92 -20.22
N LEU A 78 15.27 0.86 -19.42
CA LEU A 78 16.00 0.62 -18.17
C LEU A 78 17.49 0.43 -18.43
N ILE A 79 17.89 -0.44 -19.38
CA ILE A 79 19.28 -0.71 -19.71
C ILE A 79 20.00 0.59 -20.09
N ARG A 80 19.38 1.43 -20.91
CA ARG A 80 19.92 2.74 -21.28
C ARG A 80 20.08 3.62 -20.03
N ALA A 81 19.05 3.73 -19.20
CA ALA A 81 19.10 4.55 -17.99
C ALA A 81 20.20 4.08 -17.03
N LEU A 82 20.34 2.79 -16.79
CA LEU A 82 21.39 2.22 -15.94
C LEU A 82 22.79 2.58 -16.45
N ARG A 83 23.02 2.47 -17.77
CA ARG A 83 24.30 2.81 -18.39
C ARG A 83 24.62 4.30 -18.31
N ASP A 84 23.63 5.16 -18.61
CA ASP A 84 23.83 6.60 -18.79
C ASP A 84 23.88 7.33 -17.42
N GLU A 85 23.13 6.85 -16.42
CA GLU A 85 22.99 7.49 -15.09
C GLU A 85 24.09 7.09 -14.10
N ARG A 86 24.77 5.97 -14.26
CA ARG A 86 25.89 5.48 -13.44
C ARG A 86 25.59 5.51 -11.94
N PHE A 87 24.64 4.70 -11.49
CA PHE A 87 24.26 4.61 -10.09
C PHE A 87 25.34 3.95 -9.23
N ASP A 88 25.56 4.48 -8.03
CA ASP A 88 26.42 3.88 -7.01
C ASP A 88 25.72 2.68 -6.34
N LEU A 89 24.38 2.74 -6.27
CA LEU A 89 23.51 1.72 -5.63
C LEU A 89 22.19 1.63 -6.38
N LEU A 90 21.67 0.41 -6.53
CA LEU A 90 20.29 0.18 -6.96
C LEU A 90 19.45 -0.29 -5.78
N HIS A 91 18.28 0.31 -5.60
CA HIS A 91 17.27 -0.14 -4.66
C HIS A 91 16.06 -0.64 -5.44
N VAL A 92 15.84 -1.94 -5.45
CA VAL A 92 14.73 -2.58 -6.17
C VAL A 92 13.60 -2.94 -5.22
N HIS A 93 12.37 -2.71 -5.65
CA HIS A 93 11.18 -3.07 -4.88
C HIS A 93 10.45 -4.23 -5.55
N GLU A 94 9.97 -5.20 -4.75
CA GLU A 94 9.38 -6.46 -5.24
C GLU A 94 10.30 -7.17 -6.25
N PRO A 95 11.46 -7.68 -5.82
CA PRO A 95 12.56 -8.12 -6.70
C PRO A 95 12.19 -9.27 -7.64
N LEU A 96 11.09 -9.98 -7.39
CA LEU A 96 10.59 -11.06 -8.26
C LEU A 96 9.45 -10.62 -9.19
N ALA A 97 9.09 -9.34 -9.20
CA ALA A 97 8.11 -8.83 -10.14
C ALA A 97 8.70 -8.82 -11.56
N PRO A 98 8.00 -9.38 -12.57
CA PRO A 98 8.50 -9.41 -13.92
C PRO A 98 8.63 -8.00 -14.52
N GLY A 99 9.71 -7.81 -15.28
CA GLY A 99 9.97 -6.54 -15.96
C GLY A 99 11.25 -5.86 -15.50
N PRO A 100 11.26 -4.53 -15.33
CA PRO A 100 12.46 -3.73 -15.08
C PRO A 100 13.28 -4.20 -13.87
N VAL A 101 12.62 -4.65 -12.81
CA VAL A 101 13.29 -5.06 -11.58
C VAL A 101 14.17 -6.29 -11.80
N ILE A 102 13.63 -7.34 -12.43
CA ILE A 102 14.42 -8.55 -12.76
C ILE A 102 15.56 -8.19 -13.71
N THR A 103 15.32 -7.35 -14.70
CA THR A 103 16.36 -6.90 -15.64
C THR A 103 17.51 -6.20 -14.90
N ALA A 104 17.22 -5.32 -13.96
CA ALA A 104 18.22 -4.65 -13.14
C ALA A 104 19.08 -5.64 -12.32
N ILE A 105 18.44 -6.62 -11.69
CA ILE A 105 19.12 -7.65 -10.90
C ILE A 105 19.98 -8.56 -11.78
N VAL A 106 19.49 -8.94 -12.96
CA VAL A 106 20.25 -9.77 -13.93
C VAL A 106 21.48 -9.03 -14.43
N LEU A 107 21.36 -7.77 -14.77
CA LEU A 107 22.48 -6.94 -15.25
C LEU A 107 23.48 -6.63 -14.14
N LYS A 108 23.02 -6.36 -12.95
CA LYS A 108 23.83 -6.11 -11.74
C LYS A 108 24.97 -5.10 -11.97
N GLN A 109 24.64 -3.93 -12.49
CA GLN A 109 25.66 -2.91 -12.77
C GLN A 109 26.21 -2.20 -11.53
N SER A 110 25.52 -2.30 -10.39
CA SER A 110 25.89 -1.73 -9.09
C SER A 110 25.41 -2.65 -7.97
N PRO A 111 25.87 -2.49 -6.72
CA PRO A 111 25.31 -3.17 -5.56
C PRO A 111 23.79 -2.96 -5.45
N ILE A 112 23.07 -3.99 -5.02
CA ILE A 112 21.60 -3.98 -4.99
C ILE A 112 21.07 -4.19 -3.58
N VAL A 113 20.18 -3.31 -3.15
CA VAL A 113 19.28 -3.51 -2.02
C VAL A 113 17.91 -3.90 -2.59
N ALA A 114 17.27 -4.93 -2.06
CA ALA A 114 15.94 -5.34 -2.47
C ALA A 114 14.94 -5.25 -1.31
N THR A 115 13.78 -4.67 -1.54
CA THR A 115 12.71 -4.61 -0.55
C THR A 115 11.50 -5.43 -0.99
N PHE A 116 11.14 -6.40 -0.14
CA PHE A 116 9.98 -7.27 -0.29
C PHE A 116 8.78 -6.66 0.45
N HIS A 117 7.69 -6.44 -0.29
CA HIS A 117 6.47 -5.83 0.27
C HIS A 117 5.34 -6.83 0.49
N ARG A 118 5.47 -8.02 -0.08
CA ARG A 118 4.41 -9.00 -0.09
C ARG A 118 4.38 -9.87 1.16
N SER A 119 3.20 -10.07 1.75
CA SER A 119 2.94 -11.09 2.74
C SER A 119 1.94 -12.13 2.23
N GLY A 120 2.03 -13.36 2.74
CA GLY A 120 1.14 -14.47 2.45
C GLY A 120 1.56 -15.35 1.27
N PRO A 121 0.89 -16.51 1.07
CA PRO A 121 1.26 -17.52 0.08
C PRO A 121 1.36 -16.95 -1.33
N SER A 122 2.34 -17.41 -2.10
CA SER A 122 2.56 -16.97 -3.46
C SER A 122 2.84 -18.16 -4.38
N LYS A 123 1.87 -18.47 -5.22
CA LYS A 123 2.06 -19.51 -6.24
C LYS A 123 3.26 -19.24 -7.15
N SER A 124 3.54 -17.95 -7.46
CA SER A 124 4.70 -17.60 -8.28
C SER A 124 6.02 -17.90 -7.57
N TYR A 125 6.11 -17.74 -6.25
CA TYR A 125 7.29 -18.09 -5.48
C TYR A 125 7.50 -19.61 -5.40
N GLU A 126 6.42 -20.36 -5.35
CA GLU A 126 6.46 -21.84 -5.31
C GLU A 126 6.86 -22.43 -6.66
N TYR A 127 6.23 -21.99 -7.76
CA TYR A 127 6.49 -22.51 -9.11
C TYR A 127 7.86 -22.14 -9.68
N PHE A 128 8.38 -20.94 -9.35
CA PHE A 128 9.66 -20.43 -9.87
C PHE A 128 10.78 -20.48 -8.84
N ASN A 129 10.76 -21.40 -7.91
CA ASN A 129 11.68 -21.49 -6.77
C ASN A 129 13.17 -21.37 -7.16
N LYS A 130 13.67 -22.18 -8.11
CA LYS A 130 15.10 -22.14 -8.50
C LYS A 130 15.51 -20.82 -9.17
N PRO A 131 14.81 -20.32 -10.22
CA PRO A 131 15.09 -19.00 -10.79
C PRO A 131 14.95 -17.87 -9.77
N ALA A 132 13.93 -17.92 -8.91
CA ALA A 132 13.68 -16.89 -7.91
C ALA A 132 14.79 -16.83 -6.85
N ARG A 133 15.29 -17.98 -6.39
CA ARG A 133 16.46 -18.06 -5.49
C ARG A 133 17.73 -17.53 -6.16
N TRP A 134 17.93 -17.83 -7.44
CA TRP A 134 19.05 -17.29 -8.16
C TRP A 134 19.01 -15.77 -8.25
N VAL A 135 17.81 -15.18 -8.51
CA VAL A 135 17.60 -13.72 -8.51
C VAL A 135 17.88 -13.15 -7.11
N ALA A 136 17.31 -13.74 -6.06
CA ALA A 136 17.48 -13.29 -4.68
C ALA A 136 18.96 -13.33 -4.22
N ASN A 137 19.71 -14.35 -4.64
CA ASN A 137 21.12 -14.50 -4.28
C ASN A 137 22.06 -13.50 -5.01
N ARG A 138 21.54 -12.70 -5.95
CA ARG A 138 22.32 -11.64 -6.61
C ARG A 138 22.22 -10.30 -5.90
N VAL A 139 21.40 -10.22 -4.88
CA VAL A 139 21.15 -9.00 -4.08
C VAL A 139 22.09 -9.00 -2.87
N GLU A 140 22.70 -7.87 -2.58
CA GLU A 140 23.61 -7.73 -1.44
C GLU A 140 22.87 -7.64 -0.10
N VAL A 141 21.73 -6.93 -0.09
CA VAL A 141 20.91 -6.76 1.14
C VAL A 141 19.45 -6.99 0.80
N ASN A 142 18.86 -7.98 1.43
CA ASN A 142 17.43 -8.23 1.34
C ASN A 142 16.71 -7.55 2.52
N CYS A 143 15.74 -6.71 2.23
CA CYS A 143 14.89 -6.05 3.20
C CYS A 143 13.44 -6.50 3.06
N ALA A 144 12.68 -6.45 4.13
CA ALA A 144 11.24 -6.68 4.11
C ALA A 144 10.51 -5.61 4.91
N VAL A 145 9.32 -5.22 4.45
CA VAL A 145 8.54 -4.15 5.11
C VAL A 145 7.85 -4.59 6.39
N SER A 146 7.86 -5.88 6.70
CA SER A 146 7.31 -6.45 7.94
C SER A 146 7.88 -7.85 8.16
N GLU A 147 7.70 -8.38 9.37
CA GLU A 147 8.05 -9.77 9.70
C GLU A 147 7.28 -10.77 8.83
N GLU A 148 6.00 -10.49 8.53
CA GLU A 148 5.17 -11.33 7.66
C GLU A 148 5.72 -11.38 6.24
N ALA A 149 6.19 -10.25 5.72
CA ALA A 149 6.85 -10.19 4.42
C ALA A 149 8.19 -10.95 4.43
N ALA A 150 8.99 -10.78 5.51
CA ALA A 150 10.25 -11.51 5.69
C ALA A 150 10.03 -13.02 5.76
N VAL A 151 9.06 -13.48 6.56
CA VAL A 151 8.71 -14.91 6.67
C VAL A 151 8.26 -15.46 5.32
N THR A 152 7.43 -14.72 4.59
CA THR A 152 6.97 -15.11 3.25
C THR A 152 8.14 -15.28 2.28
N ALA A 153 9.05 -14.30 2.25
CA ALA A 153 10.23 -14.35 1.39
C ALA A 153 11.21 -15.44 1.82
N ARG A 154 11.50 -15.57 3.12
CA ARG A 154 12.40 -16.58 3.68
C ARG A 154 11.94 -18.01 3.39
N ASN A 155 10.64 -18.28 3.54
CA ASN A 155 10.07 -19.61 3.26
C ASN A 155 10.20 -20.01 1.79
N ALA A 156 10.12 -19.05 0.88
CA ALA A 156 10.20 -19.30 -0.55
C ALA A 156 11.63 -19.31 -1.09
N LEU A 157 12.47 -18.40 -0.60
CA LEU A 157 13.77 -18.09 -1.20
C LEU A 157 14.95 -18.47 -0.32
N GLY A 158 14.73 -18.60 1.02
CA GLY A 158 15.78 -18.70 2.01
C GLY A 158 16.41 -17.34 2.31
N GLY A 159 17.57 -17.35 2.99
CA GLY A 159 18.37 -16.16 3.30
C GLY A 159 17.84 -15.33 4.48
N ASP A 160 18.57 -14.25 4.77
CA ASP A 160 18.26 -13.30 5.84
C ASP A 160 17.64 -12.02 5.30
N TYR A 161 16.80 -11.39 6.10
CA TYR A 161 16.05 -10.18 5.73
C TYR A 161 16.11 -9.16 6.85
N GLU A 162 16.56 -7.96 6.52
CA GLU A 162 16.46 -6.81 7.39
C GLU A 162 15.04 -6.24 7.37
N ILE A 163 14.50 -5.93 8.54
CA ILE A 163 13.16 -5.32 8.60
C ILE A 163 13.26 -3.81 8.45
N LEU A 164 12.77 -3.30 7.32
CA LEU A 164 12.64 -1.88 7.03
C LEU A 164 11.17 -1.53 6.89
N PHE A 165 10.55 -1.09 7.97
CA PHE A 165 9.15 -0.68 7.97
C PHE A 165 8.89 0.44 6.97
N ASN A 166 7.69 0.42 6.38
CA ASN A 166 7.24 1.54 5.58
C ASN A 166 7.09 2.79 6.44
N GLY A 167 7.45 3.94 5.89
CA GLY A 167 7.29 5.25 6.51
C GLY A 167 6.28 6.11 5.76
N ILE A 168 5.84 7.18 6.41
CA ILE A 168 5.02 8.23 5.79
C ILE A 168 5.64 9.61 6.04
N GLU A 169 5.33 10.56 5.18
CA GLU A 169 5.76 11.96 5.32
C GLU A 169 4.79 12.69 6.24
N LEU A 170 5.07 12.73 7.55
CA LEU A 170 4.15 13.27 8.58
C LEU A 170 3.64 14.68 8.27
N ASP A 171 4.49 15.55 7.73
CA ASP A 171 4.11 16.93 7.40
C ASP A 171 2.94 17.03 6.40
N ARG A 172 2.75 16.02 5.56
CA ARG A 172 1.63 15.96 4.62
C ARG A 172 0.30 15.69 5.31
N TYR A 173 0.32 15.02 6.46
CA TYR A 173 -0.85 14.62 7.23
C TYR A 173 -1.14 15.53 8.42
N SER A 174 -0.30 16.55 8.64
CA SER A 174 -0.48 17.51 9.73
C SER A 174 -1.85 18.20 9.63
N LEU A 175 -2.57 18.26 10.75
CA LEU A 175 -3.91 18.82 10.83
C LEU A 175 -3.92 20.29 10.40
N LYS A 176 -4.50 20.57 9.25
CA LYS A 176 -4.74 21.95 8.75
C LYS A 176 -6.20 22.36 8.83
N VAL A 177 -7.10 21.42 9.12
CA VAL A 177 -8.56 21.65 9.06
C VAL A 177 -9.23 21.12 10.33
N PRO A 178 -10.13 21.88 10.97
CA PRO A 178 -10.91 21.39 12.10
C PRO A 178 -11.74 20.16 11.70
N LYS A 179 -11.83 19.17 12.58
CA LYS A 179 -12.75 18.04 12.40
C LYS A 179 -14.18 18.57 12.30
N GLN A 180 -14.81 18.46 11.13
CA GLN A 180 -16.14 19.03 10.87
C GLN A 180 -17.24 18.00 10.70
N ALA A 181 -16.90 16.76 10.34
CA ALA A 181 -17.88 15.74 10.06
C ALA A 181 -18.14 14.88 11.31
N LYS A 182 -19.15 15.25 12.07
CA LYS A 182 -19.60 14.44 13.21
C LYS A 182 -20.10 13.07 12.71
N ARG A 183 -19.68 11.98 13.37
CA ARG A 183 -20.16 10.60 13.15
C ARG A 183 -19.98 10.11 11.70
N SER A 184 -18.80 10.37 11.12
CA SER A 184 -18.46 9.93 9.80
C SER A 184 -17.38 8.83 9.85
N ILE A 185 -17.58 7.79 9.07
CA ILE A 185 -16.65 6.70 8.85
C ILE A 185 -16.06 6.86 7.46
N PHE A 186 -14.75 6.75 7.32
CA PHE A 186 -14.08 6.77 6.03
C PHE A 186 -13.40 5.44 5.73
N PHE A 187 -13.59 4.95 4.52
CA PHE A 187 -12.91 3.81 3.95
C PHE A 187 -12.23 4.23 2.66
N VAL A 188 -10.96 3.88 2.49
CA VAL A 188 -10.25 4.00 1.23
C VAL A 188 -9.46 2.72 0.96
N GLY A 189 -9.66 2.13 -0.19
CA GLY A 189 -8.99 0.91 -0.60
C GLY A 189 -9.67 0.28 -1.80
N ARG A 190 -8.94 -0.58 -2.51
CA ARG A 190 -9.49 -1.26 -3.67
C ARG A 190 -10.72 -2.09 -3.29
N HIS A 191 -11.79 -1.96 -4.05
CA HIS A 191 -13.03 -2.70 -3.80
C HIS A 191 -12.90 -4.14 -4.30
N GLU A 192 -12.24 -4.96 -3.51
CA GLU A 192 -12.00 -6.39 -3.71
C GLU A 192 -12.32 -7.17 -2.42
N PRO A 193 -12.69 -8.45 -2.48
CA PRO A 193 -13.18 -9.20 -1.32
C PRO A 193 -12.24 -9.14 -0.11
N ARG A 194 -10.92 -9.27 -0.31
CA ARG A 194 -9.95 -9.26 0.77
C ARG A 194 -9.89 -7.95 1.57
N LYS A 195 -10.31 -6.81 0.98
CA LYS A 195 -10.35 -5.50 1.66
C LYS A 195 -11.56 -5.35 2.58
N GLY A 196 -12.52 -6.27 2.53
CA GLY A 196 -13.61 -6.38 3.50
C GLY A 196 -14.64 -5.25 3.46
N LEU A 197 -14.72 -4.46 2.36
CA LEU A 197 -15.69 -3.39 2.24
C LEU A 197 -17.13 -3.88 2.44
N GLU A 198 -17.45 -5.08 2.00
CA GLU A 198 -18.76 -5.68 2.21
C GLU A 198 -19.08 -5.89 3.70
N VAL A 199 -18.07 -6.23 4.52
CA VAL A 199 -18.23 -6.37 5.98
C VAL A 199 -18.58 -5.02 6.61
N LEU A 200 -17.93 -3.95 6.17
CA LEU A 200 -18.23 -2.59 6.62
C LEU A 200 -19.64 -2.15 6.20
N ILE A 201 -20.02 -2.37 4.96
CA ILE A 201 -21.37 -2.06 4.48
C ILE A 201 -22.43 -2.83 5.30
N ARG A 202 -22.21 -4.12 5.56
CA ARG A 202 -23.12 -4.92 6.40
C ARG A 202 -23.21 -4.40 7.83
N SER A 203 -22.14 -3.85 8.38
CA SER A 203 -22.13 -3.29 9.75
C SER A 203 -22.97 -2.03 9.88
N MET A 204 -23.18 -1.26 8.79
CA MET A 204 -24.00 -0.05 8.79
C MET A 204 -25.44 -0.26 9.23
N ARG A 205 -26.00 -1.46 9.02
CA ARG A 205 -27.37 -1.82 9.47
C ARG A 205 -27.56 -1.82 10.99
N PHE A 206 -26.46 -1.89 11.74
CA PHE A 206 -26.46 -1.92 13.21
C PHE A 206 -26.11 -0.53 13.81
N LEU A 207 -25.81 0.46 12.96
CA LEU A 207 -25.43 1.80 13.39
C LEU A 207 -26.61 2.78 13.21
N PRO A 208 -26.69 3.82 14.06
CA PRO A 208 -27.72 4.86 13.96
C PRO A 208 -27.74 5.59 12.61
N ASP A 209 -28.90 6.13 12.24
CA ASP A 209 -29.13 6.76 10.93
C ASP A 209 -28.29 8.03 10.68
N GLU A 210 -27.81 8.70 11.72
CA GLU A 210 -26.95 9.86 11.61
C GLU A 210 -25.49 9.51 11.23
N VAL A 211 -25.09 8.24 11.27
CA VAL A 211 -23.73 7.81 10.91
C VAL A 211 -23.59 7.80 9.40
N LYS A 212 -22.60 8.51 8.89
CA LYS A 212 -22.27 8.54 7.45
C LYS A 212 -21.07 7.67 7.14
N LEU A 213 -21.08 7.05 5.96
CA LEU A 213 -19.98 6.24 5.43
C LEU A 213 -19.50 6.82 4.11
N TRP A 214 -18.23 7.22 4.05
CA TRP A 214 -17.55 7.65 2.83
C TRP A 214 -16.70 6.51 2.30
N ILE A 215 -16.91 6.16 1.03
CA ILE A 215 -16.21 5.06 0.36
C ILE A 215 -15.44 5.61 -0.82
N ALA A 216 -14.10 5.54 -0.75
CA ALA A 216 -13.21 6.02 -1.80
C ALA A 216 -12.48 4.86 -2.51
N SER A 217 -12.07 5.10 -3.76
CA SER A 217 -11.43 4.20 -4.71
C SER A 217 -12.46 3.41 -5.54
N ASP A 218 -11.99 2.37 -6.23
CA ASP A 218 -12.80 1.45 -7.03
C ASP A 218 -12.20 0.03 -7.04
N GLY A 219 -12.87 -0.88 -7.73
CA GLY A 219 -12.40 -2.25 -7.90
C GLY A 219 -13.49 -3.16 -8.48
N PRO A 220 -13.19 -4.47 -8.55
CA PRO A 220 -14.11 -5.44 -9.17
C PRO A 220 -15.49 -5.47 -8.53
N ASP A 221 -15.59 -5.25 -7.22
CA ASP A 221 -16.84 -5.31 -6.48
C ASP A 221 -17.66 -4.01 -6.49
N THR A 222 -17.10 -2.90 -7.02
CA THR A 222 -17.73 -1.57 -6.93
C THR A 222 -19.18 -1.56 -7.38
N LYS A 223 -19.45 -1.99 -8.63
CA LYS A 223 -20.81 -1.95 -9.20
C LYS A 223 -21.80 -2.81 -8.41
N ARG A 224 -21.36 -3.99 -7.94
CA ARG A 224 -22.18 -4.90 -7.14
C ARG A 224 -22.55 -4.28 -5.81
N LEU A 225 -21.58 -3.68 -5.13
CA LEU A 225 -21.79 -3.08 -3.80
C LEU A 225 -22.60 -1.79 -3.89
N GLN A 226 -22.37 -0.95 -4.90
CA GLN A 226 -23.19 0.25 -5.16
C GLN A 226 -24.67 -0.10 -5.34
N LYS A 227 -24.96 -1.10 -6.19
CA LYS A 227 -26.34 -1.57 -6.39
C LYS A 227 -26.97 -2.12 -5.10
N ALA A 228 -26.18 -2.79 -4.25
CA ALA A 228 -26.67 -3.35 -2.99
C ALA A 228 -26.93 -2.28 -1.91
N THR A 229 -26.51 -1.04 -2.12
CA THR A 229 -26.60 0.08 -1.18
C THR A 229 -27.27 1.32 -1.76
N GLU A 230 -27.94 1.20 -2.92
CA GLU A 230 -28.54 2.34 -3.62
C GLU A 230 -29.61 3.08 -2.81
N ASP A 231 -30.28 2.38 -1.90
CA ASP A 231 -31.30 2.95 -1.01
C ASP A 231 -30.74 3.49 0.32
N ASP A 232 -29.47 3.27 0.65
CA ASP A 232 -28.89 3.75 1.91
C ASP A 232 -28.25 5.12 1.73
N ILE A 233 -29.01 6.17 2.02
CA ILE A 233 -28.58 7.58 1.92
C ILE A 233 -27.42 7.97 2.83
N ARG A 234 -27.01 7.08 3.76
CA ARG A 234 -25.85 7.28 4.64
C ARG A 234 -24.54 6.99 3.94
N ILE A 235 -24.56 6.28 2.80
CA ILE A 235 -23.37 5.81 2.09
C ILE A 235 -23.08 6.73 0.89
N GLU A 236 -21.94 7.38 0.95
CA GLU A 236 -21.43 8.26 -0.11
C GLU A 236 -20.28 7.58 -0.85
N TRP A 237 -20.47 7.31 -2.14
CA TRP A 237 -19.45 6.72 -3.02
C TRP A 237 -18.66 7.83 -3.72
N LEU A 238 -17.40 8.02 -3.32
CA LEU A 238 -16.53 9.09 -3.82
C LEU A 238 -15.82 8.73 -5.12
N GLY A 239 -15.77 7.44 -5.49
CA GLY A 239 -14.96 6.99 -6.61
C GLY A 239 -13.46 7.14 -6.33
N ARG A 240 -12.67 7.30 -7.38
CA ARG A 240 -11.23 7.59 -7.27
C ARG A 240 -11.04 9.05 -6.88
N ILE A 241 -10.35 9.27 -5.79
CA ILE A 241 -10.02 10.60 -5.25
C ILE A 241 -8.52 10.87 -5.35
N SER A 242 -8.12 12.11 -5.30
CA SER A 242 -6.69 12.51 -5.24
C SER A 242 -6.08 12.21 -3.88
N GLU A 243 -4.75 12.26 -3.78
CA GLU A 243 -4.05 12.13 -2.50
C GLU A 243 -4.43 13.26 -1.54
N GLU A 244 -4.58 14.48 -2.05
CA GLU A 244 -4.98 15.65 -1.29
C GLU A 244 -6.39 15.47 -0.70
N GLU A 245 -7.35 15.00 -1.51
CA GLU A 245 -8.70 14.72 -1.06
C GLU A 245 -8.72 13.56 -0.04
N LYS A 246 -7.91 12.52 -0.25
CA LYS A 246 -7.76 11.42 0.72
C LYS A 246 -7.30 11.97 2.08
N ILE A 247 -6.27 12.80 2.10
CA ILE A 247 -5.76 13.42 3.33
C ILE A 247 -6.84 14.28 3.98
N GLU A 248 -7.54 15.09 3.21
CA GLU A 248 -8.63 15.93 3.71
C GLU A 248 -9.76 15.10 4.35
N ARG A 249 -10.16 13.99 3.70
CA ARG A 249 -11.18 13.07 4.24
C ARG A 249 -10.71 12.38 5.52
N LEU A 250 -9.43 11.96 5.58
CA LEU A 250 -8.82 11.39 6.79
C LEU A 250 -8.80 12.41 7.95
N GLN A 251 -8.51 13.67 7.67
CA GLN A 251 -8.54 14.75 8.70
C GLN A 251 -9.94 15.06 9.18
N LYS A 252 -10.94 14.98 8.31
CA LYS A 252 -12.34 15.35 8.60
C LYS A 252 -13.15 14.21 9.21
N CYS A 253 -12.85 12.94 8.90
CA CYS A 253 -13.63 11.82 9.40
C CYS A 253 -13.48 11.63 10.92
N SER A 254 -14.54 11.10 11.55
CA SER A 254 -14.49 10.69 12.95
C SER A 254 -13.68 9.41 13.11
N LEU A 255 -13.90 8.46 12.21
CA LEU A 255 -13.24 7.15 12.19
C LEU A 255 -12.73 6.82 10.81
N PHE A 256 -11.54 6.22 10.77
CA PHE A 256 -11.06 5.49 9.61
C PHE A 256 -11.28 3.99 9.82
N CYS A 257 -11.87 3.29 8.86
CA CYS A 257 -12.15 1.86 8.96
C CYS A 257 -11.33 1.06 7.95
N ALA A 258 -10.57 0.07 8.43
CA ALA A 258 -9.79 -0.87 7.63
C ALA A 258 -10.23 -2.33 7.90
N PRO A 259 -11.32 -2.80 7.25
CA PRO A 259 -11.95 -4.09 7.56
C PRO A 259 -11.36 -5.27 6.78
N SER A 260 -10.08 -5.23 6.40
CA SER A 260 -9.44 -6.26 5.56
C SER A 260 -9.57 -7.66 6.17
N LEU A 261 -9.83 -8.66 5.32
CA LEU A 261 -9.96 -10.07 5.73
C LEU A 261 -8.61 -10.76 5.89
N GLY A 262 -7.55 -10.17 5.32
CA GLY A 262 -6.18 -10.70 5.35
C GLY A 262 -5.33 -10.16 4.20
N GLY A 263 -4.08 -10.66 4.10
CA GLY A 263 -3.17 -10.30 3.01
C GLY A 263 -2.61 -8.87 3.07
N GLU A 264 -2.62 -8.26 4.25
CA GLU A 264 -2.00 -6.96 4.49
C GLU A 264 -0.60 -7.16 5.06
N SER A 265 0.39 -6.65 4.34
CA SER A 265 1.79 -6.79 4.76
C SER A 265 2.17 -5.85 5.88
N PHE A 266 1.65 -4.62 5.87
CA PHE A 266 2.03 -3.58 6.82
C PHE A 266 0.84 -2.70 7.25
N GLY A 267 0.01 -2.24 6.32
CA GLY A 267 -1.12 -1.37 6.63
C GLY A 267 -0.78 0.12 6.62
N ILE A 268 -0.05 0.58 5.60
CA ILE A 268 0.36 2.00 5.48
C ILE A 268 -0.81 2.97 5.62
N VAL A 269 -2.01 2.60 5.17
CA VAL A 269 -3.21 3.44 5.28
C VAL A 269 -3.64 3.69 6.73
N LEU A 270 -3.31 2.77 7.66
CA LEU A 270 -3.55 2.99 9.08
C LEU A 270 -2.62 4.08 9.63
N LEU A 271 -1.35 4.08 9.20
CA LEU A 271 -0.40 5.16 9.57
C LEU A 271 -0.87 6.52 9.03
N GLU A 272 -1.33 6.55 7.78
CA GLU A 272 -1.88 7.76 7.16
C GLU A 272 -3.09 8.30 7.97
N ALA A 273 -4.00 7.42 8.38
CA ALA A 273 -5.14 7.77 9.19
C ALA A 273 -4.74 8.28 10.59
N MET A 274 -3.84 7.58 11.26
CA MET A 274 -3.32 7.99 12.57
C MET A 274 -2.60 9.35 12.50
N ALA A 275 -1.76 9.55 11.49
CA ALA A 275 -1.04 10.82 11.27
C ALA A 275 -2.00 11.98 10.96
N SER A 276 -3.15 11.69 10.35
CA SER A 276 -4.24 12.65 10.12
C SER A 276 -5.10 12.91 11.35
N GLY A 277 -4.84 12.21 12.46
CA GLY A 277 -5.62 12.31 13.71
C GLY A 277 -6.99 11.63 13.65
N ALA A 278 -7.22 10.72 12.69
CA ALA A 278 -8.41 9.88 12.66
C ALA A 278 -8.28 8.73 13.66
N LEU A 279 -9.35 8.42 14.40
CA LEU A 279 -9.41 7.19 15.18
C LEU A 279 -9.53 6.00 14.22
N VAL A 280 -8.68 4.99 14.41
CA VAL A 280 -8.63 3.81 13.54
C VAL A 280 -9.45 2.66 14.13
N VAL A 281 -10.33 2.08 13.31
CA VAL A 281 -10.99 0.80 13.55
C VAL A 281 -10.50 -0.18 12.49
N ALA A 282 -9.87 -1.27 12.90
CA ALA A 282 -9.24 -2.21 11.97
C ALA A 282 -9.52 -3.68 12.34
N SER A 283 -9.47 -4.54 11.35
CA SER A 283 -9.52 -5.99 11.59
C SER A 283 -8.32 -6.46 12.40
N ASP A 284 -8.55 -7.39 13.34
CA ASP A 284 -7.47 -8.06 14.05
C ASP A 284 -6.83 -9.13 13.15
N ILE A 285 -5.91 -8.64 12.32
CA ILE A 285 -5.06 -9.46 11.44
C ILE A 285 -3.59 -9.14 11.73
N PRO A 286 -2.65 -10.08 11.51
CA PRO A 286 -1.26 -9.93 11.96
C PRO A 286 -0.61 -8.60 11.60
N GLY A 287 -0.70 -8.14 10.34
CA GLY A 287 -0.10 -6.87 9.91
C GLY A 287 -0.69 -5.65 10.62
N TYR A 288 -2.00 -5.62 10.87
CA TYR A 288 -2.65 -4.51 11.55
C TYR A 288 -2.43 -4.55 13.07
N SER A 289 -2.54 -5.74 13.67
CA SER A 289 -2.35 -5.93 15.11
C SER A 289 -0.94 -5.52 15.55
N LYS A 290 0.09 -5.87 14.78
CA LYS A 290 1.47 -5.44 15.06
C LYS A 290 1.64 -3.93 14.96
N LEU A 291 1.14 -3.34 13.87
CA LEU A 291 1.23 -1.89 13.65
C LEU A 291 0.54 -1.10 14.77
N THR A 292 -0.59 -1.59 15.25
CA THR A 292 -1.40 -0.94 16.30
C THR A 292 -1.03 -1.36 17.72
N ARG A 293 0.13 -1.99 17.90
CA ARG A 293 0.62 -2.48 19.20
C ARG A 293 -0.41 -3.35 19.94
N GLY A 294 -1.06 -4.26 19.20
CA GLY A 294 -2.10 -5.15 19.77
C GLY A 294 -3.37 -4.40 20.19
N GLY A 295 -3.74 -3.34 19.49
CA GLY A 295 -4.96 -2.57 19.74
C GLY A 295 -4.78 -1.41 20.72
N LYS A 296 -3.53 -1.06 21.12
CA LYS A 296 -3.29 0.14 21.95
C LYS A 296 -3.54 1.43 21.18
N ASP A 297 -3.27 1.43 19.88
CA ASP A 297 -3.39 2.62 19.02
C ASP A 297 -4.61 2.60 18.10
N ALA A 298 -5.44 1.54 18.15
CA ALA A 298 -6.64 1.39 17.32
C ALA A 298 -7.65 0.44 17.98
N LEU A 299 -8.92 0.57 17.61
CA LEU A 299 -9.93 -0.42 17.96
C LEU A 299 -9.83 -1.61 17.01
N LEU A 300 -9.52 -2.79 17.53
CA LEU A 300 -9.45 -4.03 16.75
C LEU A 300 -10.74 -4.83 16.87
N PHE A 301 -11.16 -5.46 15.77
CA PHE A 301 -12.31 -6.35 15.74
C PHE A 301 -11.99 -7.64 14.96
N LYS A 302 -12.73 -8.71 15.21
CA LYS A 302 -12.55 -9.99 14.53
C LYS A 302 -12.83 -9.86 13.04
N ALA A 303 -11.84 -10.16 12.19
CA ALA A 303 -11.94 -10.06 10.74
C ALA A 303 -13.16 -10.82 10.19
N GLY A 304 -13.93 -10.20 9.30
CA GLY A 304 -15.12 -10.77 8.68
C GLY A 304 -16.39 -10.69 9.52
N ASP A 305 -16.33 -10.27 10.78
CA ASP A 305 -17.49 -10.18 11.67
C ASP A 305 -18.08 -8.75 11.63
N SER A 306 -19.19 -8.58 10.91
CA SER A 306 -19.86 -7.28 10.77
C SER A 306 -20.51 -6.78 12.06
N THR A 307 -20.91 -7.69 12.96
CA THR A 307 -21.49 -7.33 14.26
C THR A 307 -20.40 -6.85 15.22
N ALA A 308 -19.26 -7.54 15.26
CA ALA A 308 -18.11 -7.08 16.03
C ALA A 308 -17.57 -5.73 15.50
N LEU A 309 -17.55 -5.56 14.17
CA LEU A 309 -17.19 -4.28 13.56
C LEU A 309 -18.16 -3.16 13.98
N ALA A 310 -19.47 -3.39 13.92
CA ALA A 310 -20.46 -2.39 14.33
C ALA A 310 -20.25 -1.93 15.77
N LYS A 311 -20.01 -2.84 16.70
CA LYS A 311 -19.69 -2.53 18.10
C LYS A 311 -18.43 -1.68 18.25
N ALA A 312 -17.38 -2.02 17.49
CA ALA A 312 -16.12 -1.26 17.51
C ALA A 312 -16.31 0.16 16.93
N LEU A 313 -17.09 0.29 15.85
CA LEU A 313 -17.44 1.59 15.25
C LEU A 313 -18.29 2.44 16.21
N GLU A 314 -19.31 1.87 16.81
CA GLU A 314 -20.16 2.54 17.80
C GLU A 314 -19.34 3.05 18.98
N LYS A 315 -18.49 2.19 19.55
CA LYS A 315 -17.57 2.57 20.61
C LYS A 315 -16.70 3.76 20.22
N GLY A 316 -16.07 3.71 19.04
CA GLY A 316 -15.21 4.81 18.57
C GLY A 316 -15.96 6.11 18.24
N LEU A 317 -17.25 6.05 17.88
CA LEU A 317 -18.08 7.23 17.56
C LEU A 317 -18.66 7.91 18.79
N TYR A 318 -18.95 7.17 19.86
CA TYR A 318 -19.73 7.66 20.99
C TYR A 318 -18.97 7.65 22.32
N GLU A 319 -17.87 6.91 22.44
CA GLU A 319 -17.08 6.88 23.66
C GLU A 319 -15.78 7.71 23.51
N PRO A 320 -15.32 8.38 24.56
CA PRO A 320 -14.00 9.02 24.55
C PRO A 320 -12.91 7.98 24.35
N TRP A 321 -12.12 8.11 23.29
CA TRP A 321 -10.97 7.28 23.06
C TRP A 321 -9.69 8.01 23.48
N ALA A 322 -8.99 7.48 24.48
CA ALA A 322 -7.62 7.88 24.79
C ALA A 322 -6.70 6.75 24.31
N SER A 323 -5.71 7.06 23.45
CA SER A 323 -4.62 6.14 23.16
C SER A 323 -3.87 5.83 24.46
N GLN A 324 -3.75 4.56 24.80
CA GLN A 324 -3.04 4.11 25.99
C GLN A 324 -1.51 4.08 25.76
#